data_800afa9eddc714a090732776aac1f621
#
_entry.id   800afa9eddc714a090732776aac1f621
#
_cell.length_a   1.000
_cell.length_b   1.000
_cell.length_c   1.000
_cell.angle_alpha   90.00
_cell.angle_beta   90.00
_cell.angle_gamma   90.00
#
_symmetry.space_group_name_H-M   'P 1'
#
loop_
_entity.id
_entity.type
_entity.pdbx_description
1 polymer ?
#
loop_
_entity_poly.entity_id
_entity_poly.type
_entity_poly.pdbx_seq_one_letter_code
_entity_poly.pdbx_strand_id
1 'polypeptide(L)'
;MSDARIVRQDEDGPPYPTFNERRYENEKAPLFSGAYERFVWPIRGEFPSAITVMPEPHRNTGTPEPLFNPETGEWHEVASQSITATKVSYLEASLLNLDSWDRNWERKHMEHADPAYDECEFVSYGDLDHGVRPFAEEPERQDGTWGWDEPSDTEILIRCCGEDRPLGKRGLTLEVRPSPGNDFVTAKDYVGGEWSHRCVYV
;
A
#
# COMPACT_ATOMS: atom_id res chain seq x y z
N MET A 1 33.00 -15.68 13.72
CA MET A 1 33.04 -14.21 13.72
C MET A 1 32.31 -13.80 12.46
N SER A 2 31.04 -13.46 12.62
CA SER A 2 30.16 -13.12 11.50
C SER A 2 30.24 -11.62 11.31
N ASP A 3 30.88 -11.19 10.23
CA ASP A 3 30.88 -9.79 9.80
C ASP A 3 29.45 -9.39 9.48
N ALA A 4 28.81 -8.75 10.43
CA ALA A 4 27.57 -8.02 10.14
C ALA A 4 27.95 -6.90 9.16
N ARG A 5 27.70 -7.10 7.87
CA ARG A 5 27.69 -6.02 6.89
C ARG A 5 26.71 -4.97 7.39
N ILE A 6 27.23 -3.94 7.99
CA ILE A 6 26.52 -2.67 8.14
C ILE A 6 26.28 -2.19 6.71
N VAL A 7 25.08 -2.38 6.21
CA VAL A 7 24.64 -1.78 4.94
C VAL A 7 24.76 -0.28 5.15
N ARG A 8 25.79 0.32 4.56
CA ARG A 8 25.98 1.76 4.55
C ARG A 8 24.85 2.35 3.73
N GLN A 9 24.03 3.15 4.37
CA GLN A 9 22.78 3.69 3.85
C GLN A 9 22.94 4.68 2.68
N ASP A 10 24.16 5.09 2.30
CA ASP A 10 24.42 6.21 1.38
C ASP A 10 25.37 5.88 0.21
N GLU A 11 25.70 4.62 -0.05
CA GLU A 11 26.66 4.30 -1.12
C GLU A 11 26.03 4.29 -2.53
N ASP A 12 24.70 4.29 -2.65
CA ASP A 12 24.01 4.29 -3.92
C ASP A 12 23.56 5.71 -4.27
N GLY A 13 24.29 6.37 -5.12
CA GLY A 13 23.83 7.60 -5.76
C GLY A 13 22.69 7.33 -6.74
N PRO A 14 22.06 8.38 -7.32
CA PRO A 14 21.03 8.21 -8.33
C PRO A 14 21.59 7.48 -9.58
N PRO A 15 20.75 6.67 -10.28
CA PRO A 15 19.33 6.48 -10.04
C PRO A 15 19.03 5.55 -8.86
N TYR A 16 18.11 5.98 -7.98
CA TYR A 16 17.69 5.13 -6.86
C TYR A 16 16.69 4.08 -7.34
N PRO A 17 16.76 2.84 -6.81
CA PRO A 17 15.77 1.80 -7.11
C PRO A 17 14.39 2.14 -6.52
N THR A 18 13.38 1.44 -7.02
CA THR A 18 12.04 1.50 -6.43
C THR A 18 11.99 0.81 -5.06
N PHE A 19 10.92 1.05 -4.31
CA PHE A 19 10.70 0.37 -3.03
C PHE A 19 10.66 -1.16 -3.19
N ASN A 20 10.01 -1.65 -4.25
CA ASN A 20 9.91 -3.07 -4.52
C ASN A 20 11.25 -3.69 -4.92
N GLU A 21 12.03 -3.04 -5.77
CA GLU A 21 13.38 -3.48 -6.11
C GLU A 21 14.26 -3.60 -4.85
N ARG A 22 14.25 -2.57 -3.99
CA ARG A 22 14.97 -2.62 -2.71
C ARG A 22 14.52 -3.78 -1.81
N ARG A 23 13.22 -4.05 -1.79
CA ARG A 23 12.66 -5.15 -1.01
C ARG A 23 13.15 -6.50 -1.51
N TYR A 24 13.22 -6.70 -2.82
CA TYR A 24 13.69 -7.96 -3.42
C TYR A 24 15.21 -8.14 -3.26
N GLU A 25 15.99 -7.10 -3.47
CA GLU A 25 17.46 -7.14 -3.36
C GLU A 25 17.94 -7.47 -1.94
N ASN A 26 17.28 -6.95 -0.92
CA ASN A 26 17.71 -7.08 0.47
C ASN A 26 16.86 -8.06 1.31
N GLU A 27 15.90 -8.77 0.68
CA GLU A 27 14.93 -9.65 1.36
C GLU A 27 14.13 -8.94 2.48
N LYS A 28 14.23 -7.63 2.57
CA LYS A 28 13.54 -6.78 3.56
C LYS A 28 13.05 -5.52 2.91
N ALA A 29 11.79 -5.17 3.22
CA ALA A 29 11.25 -3.89 2.81
C ALA A 29 12.05 -2.73 3.42
N PRO A 30 12.30 -1.65 2.67
CA PRO A 30 12.85 -0.44 3.23
C PRO A 30 12.01 0.05 4.42
N LEU A 31 12.68 0.45 5.49
CA LEU A 31 12.02 1.03 6.66
C LEU A 31 11.67 2.49 6.39
N PHE A 32 10.68 3.00 7.10
CA PHE A 32 10.46 4.44 7.15
C PHE A 32 11.64 5.15 7.80
N SER A 33 11.92 6.37 7.35
CA SER A 33 13.01 7.18 7.88
C SER A 33 12.64 7.81 9.22
N GLY A 34 13.65 8.29 9.95
CA GLY A 34 13.42 9.11 11.14
C GLY A 34 12.60 10.38 10.88
N ALA A 35 12.56 10.86 9.64
CA ALA A 35 11.68 11.96 9.24
C ALA A 35 10.21 11.58 9.36
N TYR A 36 9.84 10.41 8.82
CA TYR A 36 8.47 9.89 8.92
C TYR A 36 8.05 9.61 10.37
N GLU A 37 8.95 9.08 11.18
CA GLU A 37 8.68 8.72 12.58
C GLU A 37 8.41 9.93 13.49
N ARG A 38 8.69 11.14 12.99
CA ARG A 38 8.38 12.40 13.66
C ARG A 38 6.97 12.91 13.35
N PHE A 39 6.27 12.33 12.37
CA PHE A 39 4.96 12.83 11.96
C PHE A 39 3.86 12.41 12.92
N VAL A 40 3.01 13.35 13.26
CA VAL A 40 1.74 13.11 13.93
C VAL A 40 0.63 13.34 12.92
N TRP A 41 -0.01 12.25 12.52
CA TRP A 41 -1.10 12.22 11.56
C TRP A 41 -2.45 12.26 12.29
N PRO A 42 -3.19 13.35 12.24
CA PRO A 42 -4.55 13.34 12.77
C PRO A 42 -5.48 12.57 11.82
N ILE A 43 -6.49 11.94 12.36
CA ILE A 43 -7.52 11.23 11.57
C ILE A 43 -8.35 12.21 10.74
N ARG A 44 -8.42 13.47 11.17
CA ARG A 44 -9.23 14.55 10.55
C ARG A 44 -8.42 15.82 10.46
N GLY A 45 -8.71 16.61 9.43
CA GLY A 45 -8.09 17.90 9.20
C GLY A 45 -7.80 18.13 7.71
N GLU A 46 -7.39 19.34 7.38
CA GLU A 46 -6.94 19.68 6.03
C GLU A 46 -5.48 19.28 5.86
N PHE A 47 -5.21 18.35 4.98
CA PHE A 47 -3.85 17.94 4.69
C PHE A 47 -3.24 18.85 3.61
N PRO A 48 -1.94 19.19 3.71
CA PRO A 48 -0.95 18.73 4.70
C PRO A 48 -0.87 19.54 6.00
N SER A 49 -1.60 20.62 6.13
CA SER A 49 -1.51 21.56 7.27
C SER A 49 -1.91 20.96 8.61
N ALA A 50 -2.74 19.91 8.60
CA ALA A 50 -3.12 19.20 9.82
C ALA A 50 -2.00 18.32 10.39
N ILE A 51 -0.99 17.96 9.58
CA ILE A 51 0.12 17.12 10.03
C ILE A 51 1.10 17.97 10.83
N THR A 52 1.52 17.46 11.98
CA THR A 52 2.56 18.09 12.78
C THR A 52 3.81 17.22 12.89
N VAL A 53 4.94 17.86 13.17
CA VAL A 53 6.26 17.25 13.26
C VAL A 53 6.75 17.35 14.70
N MET A 54 7.05 16.21 15.31
CA MET A 54 7.66 16.18 16.62
C MET A 54 9.16 16.51 16.54
N PRO A 55 9.78 17.11 17.59
CA PRO A 55 11.20 17.37 17.62
C PRO A 55 12.06 16.11 17.48
N GLU A 56 11.61 15.00 18.07
CA GLU A 56 12.32 13.72 18.05
C GLU A 56 11.41 12.56 17.60
N PRO A 57 11.96 11.53 16.91
CA PRO A 57 11.24 10.31 16.57
C PRO A 57 10.71 9.59 17.82
N HIS A 58 9.54 8.96 17.68
CA HIS A 58 8.90 8.11 18.71
C HIS A 58 8.67 8.77 20.09
N ARG A 59 8.88 10.07 20.22
CA ARG A 59 8.67 10.79 21.48
C ARG A 59 7.54 11.78 21.36
N ASN A 60 6.52 11.62 22.21
CA ASN A 60 5.46 12.61 22.37
C ASN A 60 5.85 13.73 23.33
N THR A 61 7.14 14.07 23.36
CA THR A 61 7.69 15.13 24.22
C THR A 61 8.18 16.29 23.39
N GLY A 62 7.84 17.50 23.78
CA GLY A 62 8.18 18.71 23.06
C GLY A 62 6.96 19.35 22.39
N THR A 63 7.15 20.51 21.82
CA THR A 63 6.11 21.24 21.10
C THR A 63 6.14 20.80 19.64
N PRO A 64 5.03 20.24 19.11
CA PRO A 64 4.95 19.88 17.70
C PRO A 64 4.94 21.15 16.84
N GLU A 65 5.57 21.09 15.67
CA GLU A 65 5.58 22.14 14.67
C GLU A 65 4.72 21.72 13.46
N PRO A 66 4.06 22.65 12.75
CA PRO A 66 3.29 22.29 11.56
C PRO A 66 4.22 21.78 10.47
N LEU A 67 3.83 20.71 9.75
CA LEU A 67 4.56 20.23 8.59
C LEU A 67 4.50 21.22 7.42
N PHE A 68 3.36 21.89 7.28
CA PHE A 68 3.11 22.90 6.26
C PHE A 68 2.34 24.06 6.86
N ASN A 69 2.83 25.29 6.59
CA ASN A 69 2.13 26.51 6.98
C ASN A 69 1.31 27.04 5.78
N PRO A 70 -0.03 26.97 5.83
CA PRO A 70 -0.87 27.42 4.72
C PRO A 70 -0.85 28.94 4.50
N GLU A 71 -0.49 29.75 5.52
CA GLU A 71 -0.44 31.19 5.42
C GLU A 71 0.80 31.68 4.67
N THR A 72 1.94 31.02 4.88
CA THR A 72 3.21 31.37 4.23
C THR A 72 3.55 30.51 3.03
N GLY A 73 2.90 29.35 2.91
CA GLY A 73 3.23 28.32 1.89
C GLY A 73 4.54 27.57 2.20
N GLU A 74 5.09 27.73 3.39
CA GLU A 74 6.37 27.14 3.77
C GLU A 74 6.20 25.73 4.33
N TRP A 75 7.13 24.86 3.95
CA TRP A 75 7.23 23.50 4.44
C TRP A 75 8.30 23.41 5.52
N HIS A 76 8.03 22.61 6.56
CA HIS A 76 9.04 22.27 7.57
C HIS A 76 10.25 21.59 6.89
N GLU A 77 11.45 21.78 7.40
CA GLU A 77 12.70 21.23 6.83
C GLU A 77 12.66 19.71 6.61
N VAL A 78 11.96 18.97 7.48
CA VAL A 78 11.80 17.53 7.37
C VAL A 78 11.07 17.10 6.09
N ALA A 79 10.30 17.98 5.49
CA ALA A 79 9.55 17.69 4.27
C ALA A 79 10.43 17.37 3.06
N SER A 80 11.67 17.88 3.05
CA SER A 80 12.67 17.62 2.01
C SER A 80 13.49 16.35 2.26
N GLN A 81 13.34 15.72 3.41
CA GLN A 81 14.07 14.49 3.73
C GLN A 81 13.42 13.28 3.07
N SER A 82 14.21 12.21 2.86
CA SER A 82 13.68 10.95 2.33
C SER A 82 12.63 10.37 3.27
N ILE A 83 11.52 9.88 2.72
CA ILE A 83 10.46 9.21 3.50
C ILE A 83 10.88 7.83 3.99
N THR A 84 11.83 7.19 3.30
CA THR A 84 12.40 5.89 3.65
C THR A 84 13.83 6.02 4.14
N ALA A 85 14.28 5.13 5.01
CA ALA A 85 15.66 5.12 5.54
C ALA A 85 16.71 4.93 4.43
N THR A 86 16.41 4.08 3.44
CA THR A 86 17.13 3.96 2.18
C THR A 86 16.34 4.68 1.09
N LYS A 87 16.98 5.57 0.34
CA LYS A 87 16.30 6.34 -0.70
C LYS A 87 15.71 5.45 -1.79
N VAL A 88 14.50 5.78 -2.21
CA VAL A 88 13.78 5.09 -3.29
C VAL A 88 13.25 6.11 -4.31
N SER A 89 13.21 5.71 -5.57
CA SER A 89 12.68 6.53 -6.66
C SER A 89 11.17 6.43 -6.86
N TYR A 90 10.55 5.45 -6.25
CA TYR A 90 9.12 5.19 -6.35
C TYR A 90 8.66 4.29 -5.22
N LEU A 91 7.46 4.55 -4.71
CA LEU A 91 6.78 3.65 -3.78
C LEU A 91 5.27 3.65 -4.04
N GLU A 92 4.64 2.55 -3.64
CA GLU A 92 3.20 2.41 -3.57
C GLU A 92 2.79 2.26 -2.11
N ALA A 93 1.79 3.02 -1.70
CA ALA A 93 1.17 2.88 -0.39
C ALA A 93 -0.29 2.51 -0.54
N SER A 94 -0.79 1.61 0.30
CA SER A 94 -2.17 1.18 0.31
C SER A 94 -2.72 1.11 1.73
N LEU A 95 -4.04 1.02 1.85
CA LEU A 95 -4.70 0.82 3.13
C LEU A 95 -4.95 -0.67 3.35
N LEU A 96 -4.16 -1.29 4.21
CA LEU A 96 -4.22 -2.73 4.49
C LEU A 96 -5.65 -3.24 4.78
N ASN A 97 -6.46 -2.45 5.47
CA ASN A 97 -7.84 -2.84 5.79
C ASN A 97 -8.73 -2.93 4.54
N LEU A 98 -8.49 -2.08 3.55
CA LEU A 98 -9.21 -2.12 2.28
C LEU A 98 -8.67 -3.22 1.37
N ASP A 99 -7.35 -3.42 1.34
CA ASP A 99 -6.72 -4.49 0.56
C ASP A 99 -7.10 -5.87 1.08
N SER A 100 -7.36 -5.97 2.39
CA SER A 100 -7.76 -7.22 3.02
C SER A 100 -9.28 -7.40 3.16
N TRP A 101 -10.10 -6.48 2.62
CA TRP A 101 -11.54 -6.47 2.81
C TRP A 101 -12.20 -7.76 2.31
N ASP A 102 -11.85 -8.22 1.11
CA ASP A 102 -12.32 -9.49 0.54
C ASP A 102 -11.99 -10.68 1.46
N ARG A 103 -10.73 -10.81 1.88
CA ARG A 103 -10.29 -11.88 2.80
C ARG A 103 -10.96 -11.81 4.17
N ASN A 104 -11.22 -10.61 4.67
CA ASN A 104 -11.92 -10.43 5.94
C ASN A 104 -13.40 -10.83 5.83
N TRP A 105 -14.04 -10.49 4.71
CA TRP A 105 -15.39 -10.91 4.40
C TRP A 105 -15.47 -12.46 4.34
N GLU A 106 -14.60 -13.08 3.55
CA GLU A 106 -14.54 -14.54 3.42
C GLU A 106 -14.37 -15.22 4.78
N ARG A 107 -13.39 -14.80 5.56
CA ARG A 107 -13.15 -15.37 6.90
C ARG A 107 -14.36 -15.25 7.82
N LYS A 108 -15.11 -14.13 7.76
CA LYS A 108 -16.32 -13.91 8.56
C LYS A 108 -17.44 -14.88 8.18
N HIS A 109 -17.58 -15.16 6.89
CA HIS A 109 -18.73 -15.91 6.37
C HIS A 109 -18.45 -17.42 6.18
N MET A 110 -17.21 -17.84 5.98
CA MET A 110 -16.87 -19.25 5.79
C MET A 110 -17.26 -20.17 6.95
N GLU A 111 -17.32 -19.66 8.19
CA GLU A 111 -17.65 -20.47 9.37
C GLU A 111 -19.12 -20.94 9.38
N HIS A 112 -20.00 -20.23 8.66
CA HIS A 112 -21.45 -20.53 8.64
C HIS A 112 -22.03 -20.64 7.21
N ALA A 113 -21.19 -20.57 6.20
CA ALA A 113 -21.61 -20.76 4.82
C ALA A 113 -21.93 -22.24 4.57
N ASP A 114 -23.13 -22.50 4.08
CA ASP A 114 -23.56 -23.84 3.70
C ASP A 114 -24.31 -23.75 2.35
N PRO A 115 -23.90 -24.51 1.32
CA PRO A 115 -24.59 -24.55 0.03
C PRO A 115 -26.06 -24.90 0.11
N ALA A 116 -26.50 -25.52 1.21
CA ALA A 116 -27.91 -25.87 1.44
C ALA A 116 -28.76 -24.65 1.88
N TYR A 117 -28.16 -23.54 2.21
CA TYR A 117 -28.87 -22.32 2.64
C TYR A 117 -29.15 -21.37 1.46
N ASP A 118 -30.40 -21.00 1.26
CA ASP A 118 -30.83 -20.06 0.22
C ASP A 118 -30.15 -18.67 0.31
N GLU A 119 -29.57 -18.36 1.46
CA GLU A 119 -28.85 -17.09 1.71
C GLU A 119 -27.38 -17.14 1.29
N CYS A 120 -26.89 -18.33 0.89
CA CYS A 120 -25.52 -18.53 0.43
C CYS A 120 -25.51 -18.77 -1.08
N GLU A 121 -24.66 -18.05 -1.78
CA GLU A 121 -24.46 -18.20 -3.22
C GLU A 121 -23.01 -18.56 -3.51
N PHE A 122 -22.81 -19.67 -4.19
CA PHE A 122 -21.51 -20.17 -4.62
C PHE A 122 -21.45 -20.16 -6.14
N VAL A 123 -20.29 -19.82 -6.68
CA VAL A 123 -20.01 -19.80 -8.12
C VAL A 123 -18.70 -20.50 -8.37
N SER A 124 -18.62 -21.28 -9.46
CA SER A 124 -17.36 -21.87 -9.89
C SER A 124 -16.34 -20.80 -10.19
N TYR A 125 -15.12 -20.95 -9.70
CA TYR A 125 -14.03 -19.98 -9.91
C TYR A 125 -13.79 -19.68 -11.40
N GLY A 126 -13.93 -20.70 -12.24
CA GLY A 126 -13.80 -20.57 -13.69
C GLY A 126 -14.86 -19.67 -14.34
N ASP A 127 -16.04 -19.57 -13.71
CA ASP A 127 -17.16 -18.76 -14.23
C ASP A 127 -17.08 -17.28 -13.82
N LEU A 128 -16.17 -16.93 -12.90
CA LEU A 128 -15.94 -15.54 -12.53
C LEU A 128 -15.15 -14.81 -13.61
N ASP A 129 -15.52 -13.55 -13.86
CA ASP A 129 -14.73 -12.65 -14.68
C ASP A 129 -13.30 -12.53 -14.16
N HIS A 130 -12.31 -12.56 -15.06
CA HIS A 130 -10.89 -12.47 -14.71
C HIS A 130 -10.56 -11.27 -13.80
N GLY A 131 -11.20 -10.12 -14.02
CA GLY A 131 -10.98 -8.89 -13.25
C GLY A 131 -11.49 -8.93 -11.81
N VAL A 132 -12.36 -9.90 -11.46
CA VAL A 132 -12.96 -10.02 -10.13
C VAL A 132 -12.53 -11.26 -9.37
N ARG A 133 -11.79 -12.16 -10.00
CA ARG A 133 -11.32 -13.39 -9.34
C ARG A 133 -10.46 -13.07 -8.13
N PRO A 134 -10.80 -13.56 -6.92
CA PRO A 134 -9.94 -13.41 -5.77
C PRO A 134 -8.64 -14.21 -6.00
N PHE A 135 -7.52 -13.69 -5.50
CA PHE A 135 -6.17 -14.30 -5.60
C PHE A 135 -5.60 -14.43 -7.02
N ALA A 136 -6.23 -13.81 -8.03
CA ALA A 136 -5.79 -13.97 -9.41
C ALA A 136 -4.60 -13.08 -9.74
N GLU A 137 -3.40 -13.63 -9.57
CA GLU A 137 -2.36 -13.42 -10.59
C GLU A 137 -2.51 -14.60 -11.54
N GLU A 138 -2.87 -14.33 -12.79
CA GLU A 138 -2.94 -15.39 -13.80
C GLU A 138 -1.55 -16.04 -13.92
N PRO A 139 -1.43 -17.38 -13.84
CA PRO A 139 -0.15 -18.00 -14.01
C PRO A 139 0.34 -17.82 -15.44
N GLU A 140 1.63 -17.57 -15.60
CA GLU A 140 2.28 -17.60 -16.90
C GLU A 140 2.31 -19.05 -17.41
N ARG A 141 1.72 -19.29 -18.57
CA ARG A 141 1.72 -20.61 -19.21
C ARG A 141 3.09 -20.90 -19.83
N GLN A 142 3.38 -22.18 -20.07
CA GLN A 142 4.64 -22.62 -20.69
C GLN A 142 4.88 -22.03 -22.09
N ASP A 143 3.85 -21.56 -22.76
CA ASP A 143 3.92 -20.91 -24.09
C ASP A 143 4.11 -19.37 -23.99
N GLY A 144 4.27 -18.83 -22.77
CA GLY A 144 4.44 -17.40 -22.51
C GLY A 144 3.15 -16.60 -22.56
N THR A 145 1.99 -17.24 -22.67
CA THR A 145 0.68 -16.59 -22.50
C THR A 145 0.27 -16.61 -21.03
N TRP A 146 -0.58 -15.66 -20.63
CA TRP A 146 -1.13 -15.61 -19.28
C TRP A 146 -2.54 -16.19 -19.28
N GLY A 147 -2.86 -16.95 -18.28
CA GLY A 147 -4.21 -17.45 -18.10
C GLY A 147 -4.29 -18.83 -17.44
N TRP A 148 -5.50 -19.22 -17.05
CA TRP A 148 -5.80 -20.52 -16.46
C TRP A 148 -6.00 -21.55 -17.59
N ASP A 149 -5.35 -22.70 -17.50
CA ASP A 149 -5.41 -23.74 -18.55
C ASP A 149 -6.78 -24.40 -18.65
N GLU A 150 -7.51 -24.46 -17.52
CA GLU A 150 -8.86 -25.03 -17.47
C GLU A 150 -9.77 -24.21 -16.53
N PRO A 151 -11.10 -24.22 -16.74
CA PRO A 151 -12.04 -23.70 -15.78
C PRO A 151 -11.86 -24.43 -14.43
N SER A 152 -11.61 -23.67 -13.39
CA SER A 152 -11.51 -24.26 -12.06
C SER A 152 -12.91 -24.57 -11.52
N ASP A 153 -13.15 -25.85 -11.18
CA ASP A 153 -14.40 -26.30 -10.56
C ASP A 153 -14.49 -25.92 -9.07
N THR A 154 -13.49 -25.22 -8.55
CA THR A 154 -13.51 -24.76 -7.16
C THR A 154 -14.64 -23.77 -6.96
N GLU A 155 -15.56 -24.10 -6.06
CA GLU A 155 -16.65 -23.20 -5.71
C GLU A 155 -16.17 -22.10 -4.76
N ILE A 156 -16.58 -20.89 -5.06
CA ILE A 156 -16.29 -19.70 -4.28
C ILE A 156 -17.59 -19.10 -3.78
N LEU A 157 -17.64 -18.84 -2.48
CA LEU A 157 -18.73 -18.12 -1.85
C LEU A 157 -18.70 -16.65 -2.31
N ILE A 158 -19.77 -16.20 -2.98
CA ILE A 158 -19.88 -14.83 -3.49
C ILE A 158 -20.94 -14.00 -2.76
N ARG A 159 -21.84 -14.66 -2.02
CA ARG A 159 -22.86 -14.01 -1.20
C ARG A 159 -23.17 -14.83 0.02
N CYS A 160 -23.35 -14.18 1.18
CA CYS A 160 -23.80 -14.83 2.41
C CYS A 160 -24.46 -13.81 3.35
N CYS A 161 -25.50 -14.22 4.09
CA CYS A 161 -26.24 -13.37 5.03
C CYS A 161 -26.73 -12.04 4.42
N GLY A 162 -27.07 -12.04 3.12
CA GLY A 162 -27.52 -10.84 2.41
C GLY A 162 -26.40 -9.86 2.04
N GLU A 163 -25.13 -10.19 2.31
CA GLU A 163 -23.96 -9.39 1.95
C GLU A 163 -23.23 -10.03 0.76
N ASP A 164 -22.98 -9.24 -0.29
CA ASP A 164 -22.14 -9.66 -1.42
C ASP A 164 -20.67 -9.61 -1.07
N ARG A 165 -19.90 -10.59 -1.56
CA ARG A 165 -18.44 -10.59 -1.43
C ARG A 165 -17.84 -9.43 -2.25
N PRO A 166 -16.93 -8.62 -1.68
CA PRO A 166 -16.33 -7.49 -2.39
C PRO A 166 -15.28 -7.93 -3.40
N LEU A 167 -15.66 -8.79 -4.35
CA LEU A 167 -14.76 -9.31 -5.38
C LEU A 167 -14.18 -8.19 -6.24
N GLY A 168 -12.89 -8.30 -6.56
CA GLY A 168 -12.18 -7.32 -7.40
C GLY A 168 -12.05 -5.92 -6.79
N LYS A 169 -12.61 -5.67 -5.62
CA LYS A 169 -12.46 -4.40 -4.92
C LYS A 169 -11.10 -4.35 -4.24
N ARG A 170 -10.18 -3.65 -4.87
CA ARG A 170 -8.88 -3.32 -4.28
C ARG A 170 -8.98 -2.00 -3.54
N GLY A 171 -8.19 -1.85 -2.48
CA GLY A 171 -8.06 -0.59 -1.77
C GLY A 171 -7.49 0.52 -2.66
N LEU A 172 -7.59 1.74 -2.16
CA LEU A 172 -6.94 2.88 -2.79
C LEU A 172 -5.42 2.69 -2.73
N THR A 173 -4.75 2.83 -3.87
CA THR A 173 -3.30 2.82 -3.95
C THR A 173 -2.80 4.23 -4.21
N LEU A 174 -1.87 4.69 -3.39
CA LEU A 174 -1.14 5.93 -3.57
C LEU A 174 0.17 5.61 -4.28
N GLU A 175 0.32 6.09 -5.50
CA GLU A 175 1.59 6.07 -6.21
C GLU A 175 2.37 7.34 -5.88
N VAL A 176 3.57 7.18 -5.33
CA VAL A 176 4.41 8.33 -4.94
C VAL A 176 5.69 8.32 -5.75
N ARG A 177 5.91 9.43 -6.45
CA ARG A 177 7.12 9.70 -7.24
C ARG A 177 7.79 10.96 -6.74
N PRO A 178 9.11 11.10 -6.92
CA PRO A 178 9.80 12.34 -6.63
C PRO A 178 9.24 13.51 -7.42
N SER A 179 9.10 14.65 -6.77
CA SER A 179 8.82 15.92 -7.45
C SER A 179 9.95 16.29 -8.42
N PRO A 180 9.67 17.04 -9.50
CA PRO A 180 10.69 17.49 -10.44
C PRO A 180 11.90 18.13 -9.76
N GLY A 181 13.09 17.63 -10.08
CA GLY A 181 14.36 18.06 -9.49
C GLY A 181 14.84 17.23 -8.30
N ASN A 182 14.05 16.27 -7.83
CA ASN A 182 14.46 15.30 -6.82
C ASN A 182 14.71 13.92 -7.46
N ASP A 183 15.71 13.21 -6.97
CA ASP A 183 16.04 11.85 -7.42
C ASP A 183 15.39 10.77 -6.55
N PHE A 184 14.81 11.13 -5.42
CA PHE A 184 14.19 10.20 -4.46
C PHE A 184 12.91 10.78 -3.87
N VAL A 185 12.04 9.88 -3.37
CA VAL A 185 10.78 10.25 -2.74
C VAL A 185 11.02 10.92 -1.39
N THR A 186 10.56 12.16 -1.29
CA THR A 186 10.62 12.95 -0.06
C THR A 186 9.38 12.77 0.80
N ALA A 187 9.45 13.23 2.04
CA ALA A 187 8.29 13.30 2.92
C ALA A 187 7.18 14.20 2.34
N LYS A 188 7.55 15.31 1.67
CA LYS A 188 6.60 16.17 0.97
C LYS A 188 5.88 15.44 -0.17
N ASP A 189 6.62 14.67 -0.97
CA ASP A 189 6.04 13.89 -2.07
C ASP A 189 5.03 12.88 -1.55
N TYR A 190 5.37 12.21 -0.44
CA TYR A 190 4.50 11.22 0.18
C TYR A 190 3.20 11.83 0.73
N VAL A 191 3.29 12.97 1.41
CA VAL A 191 2.13 13.66 1.99
C VAL A 191 1.28 14.34 0.92
N GLY A 192 1.91 14.88 -0.12
CA GLY A 192 1.25 15.56 -1.24
C GLY A 192 0.82 14.64 -2.37
N GLY A 193 1.07 13.33 -2.25
CA GLY A 193 0.74 12.34 -3.28
C GLY A 193 -0.77 12.32 -3.60
N GLU A 194 -1.08 12.23 -4.87
CA GLU A 194 -2.46 12.08 -5.33
C GLU A 194 -2.87 10.60 -5.24
N TRP A 195 -3.96 10.33 -4.51
CA TRP A 195 -4.53 9.00 -4.44
C TRP A 195 -5.17 8.65 -5.79
N SER A 196 -4.53 7.80 -6.56
CA SER A 196 -5.12 7.31 -7.80
C SER A 196 -6.21 6.30 -7.47
N HIS A 197 -7.45 6.64 -7.84
CA HIS A 197 -8.55 5.72 -7.77
C HIS A 197 -8.42 4.67 -8.88
N ARG A 198 -7.77 3.55 -8.61
CA ARG A 198 -7.99 2.35 -9.40
C ARG A 198 -9.28 1.65 -8.94
N CYS A 199 -10.32 2.45 -8.63
CA CYS A 199 -11.65 1.90 -8.48
C CYS A 199 -12.23 1.74 -9.88
N VAL A 200 -12.33 0.52 -10.33
CA VAL A 200 -13.30 0.17 -11.38
C VAL A 200 -14.66 0.38 -10.73
N TYR A 201 -15.31 1.50 -11.05
CA TYR A 201 -16.73 1.65 -10.76
C TYR A 201 -17.46 0.65 -11.65
N VAL A 202 -18.17 -0.29 -11.01
CA VAL A 202 -19.26 -1.01 -11.64
C VAL A 202 -20.52 -0.20 -11.50
#